data_1f70a6b48cc163e0dd5bfc857837ca3c
#
_entry.id   1f70a6b48cc163e0dd5bfc857837ca3c
#
_cell.length_a   1.000
_cell.length_b   1.000
_cell.length_c   1.000
_cell.angle_alpha   90.00
_cell.angle_beta   90.00
_cell.angle_gamma   90.00
#
_symmetry.space_group_name_H-M   'P 1'
#
loop_
_entity.id
_entity.type
_entity.pdbx_description
1 polymer ?
#
loop_
_entity_poly.entity_id
_entity_poly.type
_entity_poly.pdbx_seq_one_letter_code
_entity_poly.pdbx_strand_id
1 'polypeptide(L)'
;MDVIAERLLEEMGEVDVLSGLAALDIEHFAEFRLNADIEYRCLSEDGKTLGMTVLSNGPVEVWDKENKRPLVVAATANTIMLDLESEHCITEGKARFTLAHECGHLFLHRPLEPDSCPDSHTLVAKCDVDFYTRPTNSRRDEQFRERQADRLAAALLMPVSGLRAVVNKYERECAEDPFASAIPIQSHIADVFNVSQEAARIRLECLNLI
;
A
#
# COMPACT_ATOMS: atom_id res chain seq x y z
N MET A 1 0.61 11.15 -8.58
CA MET A 1 0.61 9.68 -8.38
C MET A 1 -0.41 9.00 -9.29
N ASP A 2 -1.58 9.59 -9.48
CA ASP A 2 -2.65 8.98 -10.29
C ASP A 2 -2.22 8.61 -11.70
N VAL A 3 -1.60 9.53 -12.43
CA VAL A 3 -1.09 9.27 -13.80
C VAL A 3 -0.04 8.14 -13.82
N ILE A 4 0.79 8.06 -12.77
CA ILE A 4 1.79 6.99 -12.65
C ILE A 4 1.10 5.64 -12.44
N ALA A 5 0.16 5.57 -11.51
CA ALA A 5 -0.57 4.34 -11.21
C ALA A 5 -1.35 3.84 -12.43
N GLU A 6 -2.12 4.71 -13.08
CA GLU A 6 -2.88 4.33 -14.28
C GLU A 6 -1.97 3.80 -15.40
N ARG A 7 -0.85 4.47 -15.64
CA ARG A 7 0.12 4.00 -16.61
C ARG A 7 0.70 2.62 -16.27
N LEU A 8 1.03 2.37 -15.00
CA LEU A 8 1.52 1.08 -14.55
C LEU A 8 0.47 -0.03 -14.78
N LEU A 9 -0.80 0.26 -14.46
CA LEU A 9 -1.91 -0.67 -14.67
C LEU A 9 -2.19 -0.91 -16.15
N GLU A 10 -2.10 0.13 -16.99
CA GLU A 10 -2.21 0.01 -18.45
C GLU A 10 -1.10 -0.87 -19.03
N GLU A 11 0.14 -0.66 -18.62
CA GLU A 11 1.30 -1.45 -19.04
C GLU A 11 1.17 -2.94 -18.65
N MET A 12 0.46 -3.26 -17.56
CA MET A 12 0.15 -4.62 -17.14
C MET A 12 -1.11 -5.21 -17.78
N GLY A 13 -1.90 -4.40 -18.44
CA GLY A 13 -3.15 -4.82 -19.06
C GLY A 13 -4.31 -4.99 -18.08
N GLU A 14 -4.29 -4.28 -16.94
CA GLU A 14 -5.29 -4.33 -15.87
C GLU A 14 -6.59 -3.58 -16.24
N VAL A 15 -7.19 -3.98 -17.36
CA VAL A 15 -8.37 -3.29 -17.93
C VAL A 15 -9.58 -3.33 -16.99
N ASP A 16 -9.79 -4.43 -16.30
CA ASP A 16 -10.92 -4.59 -15.37
C ASP A 16 -10.77 -3.70 -14.13
N VAL A 17 -9.56 -3.53 -13.63
CA VAL A 17 -9.25 -2.60 -12.53
C VAL A 17 -9.49 -1.15 -12.97
N LEU A 18 -8.99 -0.77 -14.16
CA LEU A 18 -9.17 0.56 -14.74
C LEU A 18 -10.62 0.87 -15.12
N SER A 19 -11.43 -0.16 -15.32
CA SER A 19 -12.87 -0.04 -15.63
C SER A 19 -13.76 -0.15 -14.40
N GLY A 20 -13.19 -0.34 -13.20
CA GLY A 20 -13.95 -0.49 -11.95
C GLY A 20 -14.75 -1.79 -11.87
N LEU A 21 -14.26 -2.86 -12.48
CA LEU A 21 -14.89 -4.18 -12.49
C LEU A 21 -14.22 -5.19 -11.54
N ALA A 22 -12.95 -4.94 -11.18
CA ALA A 22 -12.18 -5.82 -10.32
C ALA A 22 -11.22 -5.04 -9.42
N ALA A 23 -10.80 -5.67 -8.31
CA ALA A 23 -9.70 -5.21 -7.49
C ALA A 23 -8.36 -5.63 -8.12
N LEU A 24 -7.33 -4.81 -7.99
CA LEU A 24 -5.96 -5.14 -8.38
C LEU A 24 -5.45 -6.33 -7.57
N ASP A 25 -4.86 -7.32 -8.21
CA ASP A 25 -4.03 -8.30 -7.53
C ASP A 25 -2.67 -7.65 -7.17
N ILE A 26 -2.59 -7.16 -5.93
CA ILE A 26 -1.43 -6.39 -5.48
C ILE A 26 -0.20 -7.28 -5.23
N GLU A 27 -0.38 -8.57 -4.91
CA GLU A 27 0.73 -9.52 -4.78
C GLU A 27 1.32 -9.79 -6.16
N HIS A 28 0.47 -10.07 -7.16
CA HIS A 28 0.91 -10.21 -8.54
C HIS A 28 1.63 -8.94 -9.06
N PHE A 29 1.10 -7.76 -8.73
CA PHE A 29 1.76 -6.49 -9.07
C PHE A 29 3.16 -6.39 -8.44
N ALA A 30 3.29 -6.71 -7.16
CA ALA A 30 4.57 -6.67 -6.45
C ALA A 30 5.59 -7.64 -7.07
N GLU A 31 5.21 -8.89 -7.27
CA GLU A 31 6.10 -9.93 -7.77
C GLU A 31 6.47 -9.72 -9.24
N PHE A 32 5.51 -9.50 -10.12
CA PHE A 32 5.75 -9.49 -11.57
C PHE A 32 6.10 -8.10 -12.12
N ARG A 33 5.53 -7.02 -11.57
CA ARG A 33 5.84 -5.67 -12.07
C ARG A 33 7.05 -5.04 -11.40
N LEU A 34 7.23 -5.28 -10.09
CA LEU A 34 8.32 -4.71 -9.32
C LEU A 34 9.47 -5.69 -9.07
N ASN A 35 9.28 -6.97 -9.41
CA ASN A 35 10.22 -8.07 -9.11
C ASN A 35 10.55 -8.09 -7.61
N ALA A 36 9.52 -7.98 -6.77
CA ALA A 36 9.64 -8.03 -5.32
C ALA A 36 9.57 -9.46 -4.81
N ASP A 37 10.36 -9.76 -3.78
CA ASP A 37 10.23 -10.96 -2.97
C ASP A 37 9.37 -10.62 -1.75
N ILE A 38 8.22 -11.29 -1.57
CA ILE A 38 7.32 -11.05 -0.45
C ILE A 38 7.62 -12.06 0.66
N GLU A 39 7.91 -11.58 1.87
CA GLU A 39 8.12 -12.38 3.07
C GLU A 39 7.13 -11.99 4.17
N TYR A 40 6.64 -13.00 4.91
CA TYR A 40 5.76 -12.79 6.06
C TYR A 40 6.54 -13.02 7.35
N ARG A 41 6.65 -11.97 8.18
CA ARG A 41 7.45 -11.99 9.42
C ARG A 41 6.85 -11.07 10.47
N CYS A 42 7.09 -11.39 11.74
CA CYS A 42 6.88 -10.42 12.80
C CYS A 42 7.97 -9.34 12.74
N LEU A 43 7.58 -8.08 12.61
CA LEU A 43 8.50 -6.98 12.35
C LEU A 43 8.87 -6.17 13.59
N SER A 44 8.01 -6.14 14.61
CA SER A 44 8.25 -5.39 15.85
C SER A 44 7.63 -6.09 17.07
N GLU A 45 8.16 -5.80 18.26
CA GLU A 45 7.66 -6.35 19.53
C GLU A 45 6.20 -5.96 19.78
N ASP A 46 5.86 -4.71 19.51
CA ASP A 46 4.54 -4.13 19.76
C ASP A 46 3.57 -4.31 18.58
N GLY A 47 3.99 -5.00 17.52
CA GLY A 47 3.18 -5.26 16.32
C GLY A 47 2.80 -4.00 15.53
N LYS A 48 3.41 -2.85 15.80
CA LYS A 48 3.04 -1.60 15.13
C LYS A 48 3.66 -1.41 13.76
N THR A 49 4.79 -2.04 13.49
CA THR A 49 5.40 -2.08 12.16
C THR A 49 4.70 -3.16 11.35
N LEU A 50 3.91 -2.75 10.37
CA LEU A 50 3.09 -3.65 9.55
C LEU A 50 3.78 -4.07 8.27
N GLY A 51 4.68 -3.24 7.75
CA GLY A 51 5.41 -3.48 6.52
C GLY A 51 6.83 -2.94 6.59
N MET A 52 7.70 -3.51 5.79
CA MET A 52 9.08 -3.08 5.61
C MET A 52 9.55 -3.39 4.19
N THR A 53 10.01 -2.37 3.48
CA THR A 53 10.67 -2.54 2.18
C THR A 53 12.17 -2.44 2.32
N VAL A 54 12.89 -3.45 1.84
CA VAL A 54 14.34 -3.50 1.81
C VAL A 54 14.83 -2.91 0.49
N LEU A 55 15.48 -1.77 0.55
CA LEU A 55 15.92 -0.99 -0.62
C LEU A 55 17.39 -1.26 -1.01
N SER A 56 18.19 -1.87 -0.11
CA SER A 56 19.57 -2.31 -0.39
C SER A 56 19.87 -3.63 0.31
N ASN A 57 20.83 -4.39 -0.23
CA ASN A 57 21.26 -5.64 0.41
C ASN A 57 21.87 -5.38 1.78
N GLY A 58 21.57 -6.23 2.75
CA GLY A 58 22.19 -6.15 4.07
C GLY A 58 21.37 -6.75 5.20
N PRO A 59 21.85 -6.60 6.45
CA PRO A 59 21.13 -7.08 7.61
C PRO A 59 19.95 -6.17 7.97
N VAL A 60 18.81 -6.78 8.30
CA VAL A 60 17.64 -6.08 8.84
C VAL A 60 17.23 -6.69 10.16
N GLU A 61 16.69 -5.88 11.07
CA GLU A 61 16.18 -6.33 12.34
C GLU A 61 14.68 -6.61 12.26
N VAL A 62 14.27 -7.80 12.68
CA VAL A 62 12.90 -8.28 12.81
C VAL A 62 12.68 -8.79 14.22
N TRP A 63 11.46 -9.15 14.59
CA TRP A 63 11.13 -9.64 15.93
C TRP A 63 10.94 -11.16 15.96
N ASP A 64 11.69 -11.84 16.84
CA ASP A 64 11.54 -13.26 17.13
C ASP A 64 10.49 -13.44 18.25
N LYS A 65 9.25 -13.78 17.86
CA LYS A 65 8.13 -13.98 18.80
C LYS A 65 8.39 -15.10 19.80
N GLU A 66 9.08 -16.17 19.37
CA GLU A 66 9.32 -17.35 20.22
C GLU A 66 10.29 -17.03 21.35
N ASN A 67 11.40 -16.35 21.02
CA ASN A 67 12.46 -16.01 21.96
C ASN A 67 12.31 -14.60 22.58
N LYS A 68 11.28 -13.84 22.15
CA LYS A 68 10.99 -12.47 22.62
C LYS A 68 12.22 -11.55 22.56
N ARG A 69 12.86 -11.50 21.39
CA ARG A 69 14.07 -10.70 21.18
C ARG A 69 14.17 -10.21 19.74
N PRO A 70 14.90 -9.13 19.50
CA PRO A 70 15.30 -8.77 18.16
C PRO A 70 16.12 -9.89 17.50
N LEU A 71 15.88 -10.11 16.22
CA LEU A 71 16.61 -11.05 15.38
C LEU A 71 17.10 -10.31 14.14
N VAL A 72 18.40 -10.41 13.88
CA VAL A 72 18.99 -9.86 12.65
C VAL A 72 19.00 -10.94 11.58
N VAL A 73 18.39 -10.65 10.44
CA VAL A 73 18.34 -11.52 9.27
C VAL A 73 19.00 -10.85 8.08
N ALA A 74 19.62 -11.63 7.21
CA ALA A 74 20.09 -11.11 5.93
C ALA A 74 18.89 -10.91 5.00
N ALA A 75 18.84 -9.76 4.36
CA ALA A 75 17.81 -9.45 3.39
C ALA A 75 18.41 -8.90 2.09
N THR A 76 17.76 -9.16 1.00
CA THR A 76 18.12 -8.67 -0.33
C THR A 76 17.31 -7.44 -0.71
N ALA A 77 17.88 -6.58 -1.54
CA ALA A 77 17.12 -5.48 -2.14
C ALA A 77 15.89 -6.04 -2.87
N ASN A 78 14.80 -5.31 -2.85
CA ASN A 78 13.47 -5.66 -3.37
C ASN A 78 12.67 -6.65 -2.49
N THR A 79 13.13 -7.00 -1.30
CA THR A 79 12.29 -7.77 -0.37
C THR A 79 11.27 -6.84 0.30
N ILE A 80 10.01 -7.24 0.27
CA ILE A 80 8.93 -6.64 1.05
C ILE A 80 8.56 -7.61 2.17
N MET A 81 8.67 -7.16 3.42
CA MET A 81 8.28 -7.94 4.59
C MET A 81 6.97 -7.41 5.16
N LEU A 82 6.02 -8.30 5.48
CA LEU A 82 4.72 -7.95 6.03
C LEU A 82 4.45 -8.71 7.33
N ASP A 83 3.91 -8.02 8.33
CA ASP A 83 3.42 -8.62 9.58
C ASP A 83 1.89 -8.76 9.53
N LEU A 84 1.42 -9.87 8.94
CA LEU A 84 0.00 -10.18 8.87
C LEU A 84 -0.57 -10.76 10.18
N GLU A 85 0.30 -11.15 11.12
CA GLU A 85 -0.11 -11.68 12.43
C GLU A 85 -0.25 -10.56 13.48
N SER A 86 0.07 -9.32 13.12
CA SER A 86 -0.12 -8.18 13.99
C SER A 86 -1.61 -7.96 14.29
N GLU A 87 -1.94 -7.71 15.55
CA GLU A 87 -3.30 -7.30 15.96
C GLU A 87 -3.74 -5.96 15.35
N HIS A 88 -2.82 -5.22 14.76
CA HIS A 88 -3.08 -3.99 14.00
C HIS A 88 -3.36 -4.24 12.51
N CYS A 89 -3.13 -5.46 12.00
CA CYS A 89 -3.40 -5.88 10.61
C CYS A 89 -4.61 -6.80 10.55
N ILE A 90 -5.77 -6.34 11.05
CA ILE A 90 -6.97 -7.18 11.29
C ILE A 90 -7.88 -7.39 10.09
N THR A 91 -7.64 -6.73 8.97
CA THR A 91 -8.50 -6.84 7.77
C THR A 91 -7.67 -7.04 6.52
N GLU A 92 -8.23 -7.79 5.57
CA GLU A 92 -7.63 -7.98 4.24
C GLU A 92 -7.35 -6.65 3.55
N GLY A 93 -8.31 -5.71 3.56
CA GLY A 93 -8.11 -4.38 2.97
C GLY A 93 -6.94 -3.60 3.57
N LYS A 94 -6.65 -3.80 4.88
CA LYS A 94 -5.49 -3.19 5.51
C LYS A 94 -4.19 -3.86 5.07
N ALA A 95 -4.16 -5.20 5.03
CA ALA A 95 -3.00 -5.95 4.53
C ALA A 95 -2.66 -5.56 3.08
N ARG A 96 -3.67 -5.49 2.22
CA ARG A 96 -3.53 -5.04 0.82
C ARG A 96 -3.00 -3.61 0.72
N PHE A 97 -3.51 -2.70 1.55
CA PHE A 97 -3.02 -1.32 1.56
C PHE A 97 -1.56 -1.24 2.04
N THR A 98 -1.20 -2.01 3.07
CA THR A 98 0.19 -2.09 3.54
C THR A 98 1.11 -2.60 2.44
N LEU A 99 0.75 -3.69 1.74
CA LEU A 99 1.55 -4.19 0.63
C LEU A 99 1.67 -3.15 -0.52
N ALA A 100 0.57 -2.49 -0.87
CA ALA A 100 0.59 -1.43 -1.89
C ALA A 100 1.46 -0.23 -1.48
N HIS A 101 1.49 0.11 -0.18
CA HIS A 101 2.36 1.13 0.38
C HIS A 101 3.84 0.75 0.23
N GLU A 102 4.19 -0.49 0.59
CA GLU A 102 5.55 -1.01 0.42
C GLU A 102 5.97 -1.08 -1.06
N CYS A 103 5.04 -1.44 -1.97
CA CYS A 103 5.26 -1.31 -3.41
C CYS A 103 5.56 0.15 -3.81
N GLY A 104 4.89 1.11 -3.16
CA GLY A 104 5.15 2.53 -3.35
C GLY A 104 6.58 2.92 -2.99
N HIS A 105 7.09 2.44 -1.85
CA HIS A 105 8.49 2.63 -1.48
C HIS A 105 9.44 2.00 -2.47
N LEU A 106 9.19 0.76 -2.86
CA LEU A 106 10.05 0.04 -3.79
C LEU A 106 10.11 0.73 -5.17
N PHE A 107 8.96 1.23 -5.65
CA PHE A 107 8.89 1.89 -6.95
C PHE A 107 9.50 3.29 -6.96
N LEU A 108 9.24 4.10 -5.92
CA LEU A 108 9.59 5.51 -5.89
C LEU A 108 10.96 5.81 -5.26
N HIS A 109 11.40 4.97 -4.32
CA HIS A 109 12.52 5.28 -3.44
C HIS A 109 13.70 4.33 -3.59
N ARG A 110 13.63 3.40 -4.53
CA ARG A 110 14.74 2.49 -4.85
C ARG A 110 15.95 3.30 -5.33
N PRO A 111 17.14 3.11 -4.72
CA PRO A 111 18.36 3.74 -5.20
C PRO A 111 18.72 3.25 -6.60
N LEU A 112 19.30 4.12 -7.42
CA LEU A 112 19.78 3.75 -8.77
C LEU A 112 20.89 2.73 -8.74
N GLU A 113 21.69 2.74 -7.64
CA GLU A 113 22.79 1.80 -7.39
C GLU A 113 22.64 1.25 -5.98
N PRO A 114 21.96 0.09 -5.79
CA PRO A 114 21.71 -0.49 -4.47
C PRO A 114 22.96 -0.84 -3.67
N ASP A 115 24.08 -1.12 -4.34
CA ASP A 115 25.33 -1.52 -3.73
C ASP A 115 26.26 -0.35 -3.39
N SER A 116 25.91 0.87 -3.76
CA SER A 116 26.73 2.08 -3.56
C SER A 116 26.50 2.78 -2.22
N CYS A 117 25.84 2.13 -1.25
CA CYS A 117 25.65 2.69 0.08
C CYS A 117 26.99 2.66 0.86
N PRO A 118 27.66 3.80 1.09
CA PRO A 118 29.01 3.83 1.67
C PRO A 118 29.07 3.46 3.16
N ASP A 119 27.92 3.44 3.83
CA ASP A 119 27.80 3.08 5.24
C ASP A 119 27.15 1.69 5.35
N SER A 120 27.66 0.84 6.24
CA SER A 120 27.26 -0.55 6.50
C SER A 120 25.79 -0.73 6.97
N HIS A 121 24.92 0.22 6.67
CA HIS A 121 23.51 0.20 7.05
C HIS A 121 22.62 -0.13 5.86
N THR A 122 21.77 -1.15 6.02
CA THR A 122 20.75 -1.49 5.03
C THR A 122 19.72 -0.34 4.93
N LEU A 123 19.44 0.10 3.70
CA LEU A 123 18.36 1.05 3.46
C LEU A 123 17.02 0.32 3.55
N VAL A 124 16.19 0.72 4.49
CA VAL A 124 14.82 0.19 4.65
C VAL A 124 13.84 1.34 4.79
N ALA A 125 12.62 1.14 4.28
CA ALA A 125 11.44 1.92 4.62
C ALA A 125 10.55 1.05 5.50
N LYS A 126 9.88 1.64 6.50
CA LYS A 126 8.99 0.93 7.45
C LYS A 126 7.65 1.63 7.53
N CYS A 127 6.58 0.86 7.38
CA CYS A 127 5.21 1.31 7.58
C CYS A 127 4.78 1.02 9.02
N ASP A 128 4.67 2.08 9.82
CA ASP A 128 4.21 1.99 11.21
C ASP A 128 2.78 2.54 11.36
N VAL A 129 1.98 1.91 12.20
CA VAL A 129 0.60 2.35 12.53
C VAL A 129 0.55 3.80 13.02
N ASP A 130 1.55 4.21 13.81
CA ASP A 130 1.61 5.51 14.48
C ASP A 130 2.44 6.56 13.72
N PHE A 131 2.84 6.30 12.47
CA PHE A 131 3.75 7.19 11.74
C PHE A 131 3.27 8.65 11.72
N TYR A 132 1.98 8.88 11.46
CA TYR A 132 1.40 10.23 11.38
C TYR A 132 1.13 10.90 12.72
N THR A 133 1.17 10.16 13.82
CA THR A 133 0.91 10.67 15.18
C THR A 133 2.19 11.00 15.95
N ARG A 134 3.36 10.63 15.43
CA ARG A 134 4.67 10.93 16.08
C ARG A 134 4.99 12.42 16.03
N PRO A 135 5.52 13.01 17.13
CA PRO A 135 6.00 14.39 17.12
C PRO A 135 7.11 14.58 16.06
N THR A 136 7.03 15.65 15.32
CA THR A 136 7.75 15.98 14.10
C THR A 136 9.26 16.27 14.25
N ASN A 137 10.01 15.45 14.94
CA ASN A 137 11.48 15.46 14.84
C ASN A 137 12.04 14.53 13.77
N SER A 138 11.20 13.72 13.14
CA SER A 138 11.58 12.94 11.95
C SER A 138 11.69 13.87 10.75
N ARG A 139 12.73 13.65 9.98
CA ARG A 139 13.16 14.50 8.86
C ARG A 139 12.02 14.72 7.87
N ARG A 140 11.82 15.94 7.42
CA ARG A 140 10.79 16.32 6.41
C ARG A 140 10.80 15.40 5.18
N ASP A 141 11.98 14.88 4.81
CA ASP A 141 12.17 13.99 3.68
C ASP A 141 11.53 12.61 3.89
N GLU A 142 11.57 12.07 5.12
CA GLU A 142 10.92 10.80 5.47
C GLU A 142 9.40 10.94 5.38
N GLN A 143 8.82 11.97 5.97
CA GLN A 143 7.38 12.24 5.86
C GLN A 143 6.93 12.46 4.41
N PHE A 144 7.80 13.04 3.59
CA PHE A 144 7.50 13.24 2.17
C PHE A 144 7.46 11.90 1.42
N ARG A 145 8.41 11.01 1.68
CA ARG A 145 8.45 9.66 1.09
C ARG A 145 7.24 8.82 1.49
N GLU A 146 6.87 8.85 2.76
CA GLU A 146 5.68 8.15 3.25
C GLU A 146 4.40 8.62 2.55
N ARG A 147 4.20 9.94 2.44
CA ARG A 147 3.06 10.50 1.71
C ARG A 147 3.07 10.14 0.22
N GLN A 148 4.24 9.98 -0.38
CA GLN A 148 4.33 9.53 -1.77
C GLN A 148 3.91 8.07 -1.89
N ALA A 149 4.39 7.20 -0.98
CA ALA A 149 4.02 5.79 -0.93
C ALA A 149 2.51 5.63 -0.71
N ASP A 150 1.92 6.32 0.27
CA ASP A 150 0.47 6.32 0.52
C ASP A 150 -0.35 6.73 -0.70
N ARG A 151 0.07 7.83 -1.35
CA ARG A 151 -0.64 8.32 -2.54
C ARG A 151 -0.54 7.37 -3.72
N LEU A 152 0.60 6.69 -3.89
CA LEU A 152 0.74 5.69 -4.94
C LEU A 152 -0.07 4.44 -4.60
N ALA A 153 -0.03 3.97 -3.35
CA ALA A 153 -0.83 2.84 -2.88
C ALA A 153 -2.33 3.06 -3.12
N ALA A 154 -2.84 4.22 -2.69
CA ALA A 154 -4.23 4.58 -2.92
C ALA A 154 -4.59 4.68 -4.40
N ALA A 155 -3.67 5.16 -5.26
CA ALA A 155 -3.88 5.29 -6.68
C ALA A 155 -3.81 3.95 -7.43
N LEU A 156 -2.97 3.01 -7.00
CA LEU A 156 -2.90 1.65 -7.54
C LEU A 156 -4.14 0.85 -7.19
N LEU A 157 -4.53 0.86 -5.90
CA LEU A 157 -5.69 0.09 -5.44
C LEU A 157 -7.02 0.68 -5.91
N MET A 158 -7.10 2.00 -6.11
CA MET A 158 -8.30 2.72 -6.52
C MET A 158 -7.96 3.74 -7.61
N PRO A 159 -7.70 3.29 -8.85
CA PRO A 159 -7.36 4.19 -9.97
C PRO A 159 -8.53 5.14 -10.29
N VAL A 160 -8.20 6.37 -10.71
CA VAL A 160 -9.19 7.42 -10.96
C VAL A 160 -10.21 7.03 -12.01
N SER A 161 -9.76 6.37 -13.09
CA SER A 161 -10.65 5.87 -14.15
C SER A 161 -11.65 4.85 -13.64
N GLY A 162 -11.18 3.84 -12.89
CA GLY A 162 -12.03 2.83 -12.26
C GLY A 162 -13.01 3.42 -11.25
N LEU A 163 -12.53 4.33 -10.37
CA LEU A 163 -13.39 5.03 -9.41
C LEU A 163 -14.51 5.81 -10.11
N ARG A 164 -14.18 6.58 -11.14
CA ARG A 164 -15.18 7.32 -11.92
C ARG A 164 -16.21 6.41 -12.57
N ALA A 165 -15.78 5.25 -13.07
CA ALA A 165 -16.70 4.27 -13.64
C ALA A 165 -17.70 3.75 -12.59
N VAL A 166 -17.21 3.42 -11.38
CA VAL A 166 -18.06 2.96 -10.26
C VAL A 166 -18.99 4.07 -9.81
N VAL A 167 -18.50 5.31 -9.61
CA VAL A 167 -19.33 6.47 -9.22
C VAL A 167 -20.43 6.74 -10.24
N ASN A 168 -20.09 6.82 -11.53
CA ASN A 168 -21.07 7.05 -12.60
C ASN A 168 -22.12 5.92 -12.69
N LYS A 169 -21.75 4.69 -12.39
CA LYS A 169 -22.68 3.56 -12.33
C LYS A 169 -23.62 3.71 -11.15
N TYR A 170 -23.08 3.99 -9.97
CA TYR A 170 -23.86 4.21 -8.74
C TYR A 170 -24.86 5.36 -8.87
N GLU A 171 -24.45 6.50 -9.44
CA GLU A 171 -25.35 7.65 -9.66
C GLU A 171 -26.53 7.31 -10.58
N ARG A 172 -26.28 6.51 -11.63
CA ARG A 172 -27.34 6.03 -12.53
C ARG A 172 -28.31 5.09 -11.81
N GLU A 173 -27.78 4.14 -11.04
CA GLU A 173 -28.60 3.21 -10.24
C GLU A 173 -29.47 3.96 -9.23
N CYS A 174 -28.92 4.97 -8.54
CA CYS A 174 -29.67 5.82 -7.62
C CYS A 174 -30.75 6.68 -8.30
N ALA A 175 -30.53 7.07 -9.56
CA ALA A 175 -31.51 7.81 -10.34
C ALA A 175 -32.71 6.94 -10.81
N GLU A 176 -32.42 5.64 -11.07
CA GLU A 176 -33.42 4.65 -11.49
C GLU A 176 -34.18 4.04 -10.30
N ASP A 177 -33.47 3.78 -9.19
CA ASP A 177 -34.04 3.22 -7.96
C ASP A 177 -33.67 4.06 -6.72
N PRO A 178 -34.62 4.77 -6.10
CA PRO A 178 -34.37 5.55 -4.88
C PRO A 178 -33.84 4.71 -3.70
N PHE A 179 -34.06 3.40 -3.69
CA PHE A 179 -33.52 2.51 -2.64
C PHE A 179 -32.06 2.16 -2.85
N ALA A 180 -31.50 2.31 -4.04
CA ALA A 180 -30.08 2.08 -4.31
C ALA A 180 -29.18 2.99 -3.46
N SER A 181 -29.62 4.21 -3.14
CA SER A 181 -28.91 5.15 -2.27
C SER A 181 -28.85 4.74 -0.79
N ALA A 182 -29.54 3.65 -0.39
CA ALA A 182 -29.47 3.14 0.99
C ALA A 182 -28.07 2.60 1.35
N ILE A 183 -27.28 2.18 0.37
CA ILE A 183 -25.90 1.75 0.55
C ILE A 183 -24.97 2.91 0.15
N PRO A 184 -24.16 3.45 1.05
CA PRO A 184 -23.26 4.55 0.73
C PRO A 184 -22.26 4.20 -0.35
N ILE A 185 -21.89 5.16 -1.21
CA ILE A 185 -20.94 4.96 -2.33
C ILE A 185 -19.60 4.41 -1.89
N GLN A 186 -19.09 4.80 -0.72
CA GLN A 186 -17.83 4.26 -0.18
C GLN A 186 -17.90 2.76 0.08
N SER A 187 -19.06 2.20 0.40
CA SER A 187 -19.23 0.75 0.58
C SER A 187 -19.12 0.02 -0.76
N HIS A 188 -19.74 0.55 -1.82
CA HIS A 188 -19.61 0.00 -3.17
C HIS A 188 -18.16 0.00 -3.65
N ILE A 189 -17.44 1.11 -3.41
CA ILE A 189 -16.03 1.23 -3.78
C ILE A 189 -15.19 0.26 -2.97
N ALA A 190 -15.45 0.14 -1.66
CA ALA A 190 -14.73 -0.80 -0.80
C ALA A 190 -14.88 -2.24 -1.29
N ASP A 191 -16.08 -2.63 -1.70
CA ASP A 191 -16.36 -3.96 -2.21
C ASP A 191 -15.68 -4.21 -3.57
N VAL A 192 -15.79 -3.27 -4.52
CA VAL A 192 -15.21 -3.42 -5.86
C VAL A 192 -13.69 -3.52 -5.82
N PHE A 193 -13.04 -2.65 -5.05
CA PHE A 193 -11.57 -2.56 -5.01
C PHE A 193 -10.93 -3.33 -3.86
N ASN A 194 -11.74 -4.01 -3.04
CA ASN A 194 -11.28 -4.76 -1.86
C ASN A 194 -10.38 -3.92 -0.95
N VAL A 195 -10.91 -2.77 -0.53
CA VAL A 195 -10.27 -1.83 0.40
C VAL A 195 -11.19 -1.54 1.58
N SER A 196 -10.68 -0.86 2.62
CA SER A 196 -11.54 -0.42 3.71
C SER A 196 -12.48 0.72 3.27
N GLN A 197 -13.66 0.81 3.86
CA GLN A 197 -14.61 1.91 3.61
C GLN A 197 -13.98 3.29 3.93
N GLU A 198 -13.13 3.33 4.94
CA GLU A 198 -12.41 4.56 5.31
C GLU A 198 -11.39 4.95 4.23
N ALA A 199 -10.63 4.00 3.67
CA ALA A 199 -9.73 4.27 2.55
C ALA A 199 -10.49 4.74 1.31
N ALA A 200 -11.64 4.11 1.01
CA ALA A 200 -12.51 4.53 -0.08
C ALA A 200 -13.05 5.97 0.12
N ARG A 201 -13.53 6.30 1.34
CA ARG A 201 -13.99 7.65 1.69
C ARG A 201 -12.92 8.71 1.49
N ILE A 202 -11.74 8.48 2.10
CA ILE A 202 -10.59 9.40 1.99
C ILE A 202 -10.21 9.61 0.51
N ARG A 203 -10.20 8.53 -0.27
CA ARG A 203 -9.84 8.60 -1.70
C ARG A 203 -10.84 9.43 -2.50
N LEU A 204 -12.14 9.24 -2.27
CA LEU A 204 -13.20 10.03 -2.90
C LEU A 204 -13.10 11.52 -2.57
N GLU A 205 -12.87 11.85 -1.28
CA GLU A 205 -12.66 13.23 -0.82
C GLU A 205 -11.42 13.86 -1.48
N CYS A 206 -10.30 13.14 -1.52
CA CYS A 206 -9.06 13.61 -2.16
C CYS A 206 -9.24 13.93 -3.66
N LEU A 207 -10.17 13.24 -4.33
CA LEU A 207 -10.46 13.42 -5.75
C LEU A 207 -11.64 14.36 -6.01
N ASN A 208 -12.27 14.92 -4.95
CA ASN A 208 -13.49 15.73 -5.00
C ASN A 208 -14.62 15.03 -5.76
N LEU A 209 -14.84 13.73 -5.47
CA LEU A 209 -15.92 12.93 -6.03
C LEU A 209 -17.11 12.80 -5.07
N ILE A 210 -16.97 13.26 -3.83
CA ILE A 210 -18.03 13.46 -2.83
C ILE A 210 -17.78 14.76 -2.07
#